data_dbf67ae61f761cc5ff6be15b2c63d844
#
_entry.id   dbf67ae61f761cc5ff6be15b2c63d844
#
_cell.length_a   1.000
_cell.length_b   1.000
_cell.length_c   1.000
_cell.angle_alpha   90.00
_cell.angle_beta   90.00
_cell.angle_gamma   90.00
#
_symmetry.space_group_name_H-M   'P 1'
#
loop_
_entity.id
_entity.type
_entity.pdbx_description
1 polymer ?
#
loop_
_entity_poly.entity_id
_entity_poly.type
_entity_poly.pdbx_seq_one_letter_code
_entity_poly.pdbx_strand_id
1 'polypeptide(L)'
;MDKKVPRRDFIKESTIAASALVCSLYLNPFSAFAGDPEKDLDWDKAPCRFCGTGCSVMVGVKNEKIVAVKGDPKSSVNQGTLCAKGYSLPFIQYGQDRLTRPLIRKANGVYDKKGELTEASWDEAMDLIVEK
;
A
#
# COMPACT_ATOMS: atom_id res chain seq x y z
N MET A 1 -7.63 55.57 0.06
CA MET A 1 -7.34 55.82 1.51
C MET A 1 -6.86 54.47 2.11
N ASP A 2 -5.55 54.25 2.14
CA ASP A 2 -4.95 53.03 2.71
C ASP A 2 -4.99 53.11 4.22
N LYS A 3 -5.88 52.36 4.84
CA LYS A 3 -5.91 52.20 6.27
C LYS A 3 -4.80 51.23 6.68
N LYS A 4 -3.65 51.74 7.17
CA LYS A 4 -2.59 50.94 7.74
C LYS A 4 -3.11 50.25 8.99
N VAL A 5 -3.30 48.94 8.94
CA VAL A 5 -3.69 48.14 10.11
C VAL A 5 -2.49 48.03 11.05
N PRO A 6 -2.60 48.36 12.34
CA PRO A 6 -1.55 48.21 13.33
C PRO A 6 -1.13 46.72 13.45
N ARG A 7 0.16 46.46 13.63
CA ARG A 7 0.70 45.08 13.73
C ARG A 7 -0.01 44.23 14.78
N ARG A 8 -0.44 44.84 15.86
CA ARG A 8 -1.14 44.17 16.97
C ARG A 8 -2.53 43.69 16.56
N ASP A 9 -3.25 44.47 15.76
CA ASP A 9 -4.59 44.12 15.29
C ASP A 9 -4.52 43.07 14.19
N PHE A 10 -3.53 43.17 13.32
CA PHE A 10 -3.24 42.12 12.32
C PHE A 10 -2.97 40.76 12.97
N ILE A 11 -2.17 40.72 14.04
CA ILE A 11 -1.87 39.48 14.77
C ILE A 11 -3.13 38.90 15.40
N LYS A 12 -3.97 39.73 16.03
CA LYS A 12 -5.24 39.31 16.65
C LYS A 12 -6.20 38.71 15.62
N GLU A 13 -6.40 39.40 14.51
CA GLU A 13 -7.30 38.95 13.45
C GLU A 13 -6.80 37.67 12.79
N SER A 14 -5.48 37.56 12.55
CA SER A 14 -4.86 36.35 12.00
C SER A 14 -5.01 35.14 12.95
N THR A 15 -4.90 35.36 14.25
CA THR A 15 -5.03 34.27 15.24
C THR A 15 -6.47 33.78 15.32
N ILE A 16 -7.45 34.69 15.26
CA ILE A 16 -8.87 34.33 15.26
C ILE A 16 -9.22 33.55 13.96
N ALA A 17 -8.74 34.02 12.81
CA ALA A 17 -8.97 33.33 11.53
C ALA A 17 -8.33 31.94 11.50
N ALA A 18 -7.10 31.81 12.02
CA ALA A 18 -6.42 30.52 12.09
C ALA A 18 -7.13 29.54 13.03
N SER A 19 -7.61 30.01 14.19
CA SER A 19 -8.36 29.16 15.13
C SER A 19 -9.70 28.69 14.55
N ALA A 20 -10.41 29.53 13.82
CA ALA A 20 -11.66 29.16 13.15
C ALA A 20 -11.42 28.09 12.04
N LEU A 21 -10.32 28.20 11.28
CA LEU A 21 -9.93 27.23 10.28
C LEU A 21 -9.56 25.88 10.92
N VAL A 22 -8.80 25.89 12.01
CA VAL A 22 -8.45 24.68 12.75
C VAL A 22 -9.70 24.02 13.34
N CYS A 23 -10.59 24.78 13.96
CA CYS A 23 -11.86 24.24 14.47
C CYS A 23 -12.75 23.67 13.35
N SER A 24 -12.78 24.27 12.16
CA SER A 24 -13.57 23.75 11.03
C SER A 24 -12.99 22.44 10.47
N LEU A 25 -11.67 22.24 10.56
CA LEU A 25 -11.01 20.99 10.18
C LEU A 25 -11.25 19.87 11.21
N TYR A 26 -11.32 20.20 12.50
CA TYR A 26 -11.62 19.22 13.55
C TYR A 26 -13.12 18.91 13.71
N LEU A 27 -14.00 19.85 13.35
CA LEU A 27 -15.44 19.70 13.38
C LEU A 27 -16.01 19.32 12.01
N ASN A 28 -15.23 18.64 11.18
CA ASN A 28 -15.67 18.27 9.84
C ASN A 28 -16.87 17.31 9.91
N PRO A 29 -18.10 17.78 9.65
CA PRO A 29 -19.29 16.92 9.68
C PRO A 29 -19.23 15.81 8.60
N PHE A 30 -18.27 15.88 7.67
CA PHE A 30 -18.07 14.90 6.64
C PHE A 30 -17.54 13.55 7.18
N SER A 31 -16.87 13.56 8.34
CA SER A 31 -16.44 12.31 8.99
C SER A 31 -17.59 11.51 9.61
N ALA A 32 -18.73 12.16 9.87
CA ALA A 32 -19.90 11.49 10.42
C ALA A 32 -20.71 10.70 9.36
N PHE A 33 -20.47 10.95 8.06
CA PHE A 33 -21.09 10.24 6.94
C PHE A 33 -20.17 9.21 6.27
N ALA A 34 -18.91 9.19 6.59
CA ALA A 34 -18.02 8.11 6.20
C ALA A 34 -18.30 6.93 7.14
N GLY A 35 -19.12 5.99 6.71
CA GLY A 35 -19.21 4.68 7.36
C GLY A 35 -17.79 4.15 7.54
N ASP A 36 -17.56 3.43 8.63
CA ASP A 36 -16.25 2.86 8.93
C ASP A 36 -15.81 1.96 7.75
N PRO A 37 -14.86 2.40 6.92
CA PRO A 37 -14.49 1.67 5.70
C PRO A 37 -13.88 0.30 6.02
N GLU A 38 -13.57 0.04 7.30
CA GLU A 38 -13.01 -1.23 7.75
C GLU A 38 -14.07 -2.29 8.06
N LYS A 39 -15.34 -1.90 8.28
CA LYS A 39 -16.43 -2.84 8.66
C LYS A 39 -16.86 -3.77 7.55
N ASP A 40 -16.67 -3.37 6.29
CA ASP A 40 -17.10 -4.14 5.12
C ASP A 40 -15.98 -4.92 4.45
N LEU A 41 -14.87 -5.14 5.17
CA LEU A 41 -13.70 -5.85 4.65
C LEU A 41 -13.52 -7.19 5.35
N ASP A 42 -13.26 -8.21 4.57
CA ASP A 42 -12.77 -9.49 5.08
C ASP A 42 -11.28 -9.35 5.40
N TRP A 43 -10.93 -9.51 6.68
CA TRP A 43 -9.56 -9.34 7.15
C TRP A 43 -8.88 -10.67 7.40
N ASP A 44 -7.77 -10.90 6.68
CA ASP A 44 -6.92 -12.07 6.87
C ASP A 44 -5.50 -11.68 7.27
N LYS A 45 -4.80 -12.62 7.90
CA LYS A 45 -3.44 -12.44 8.37
C LYS A 45 -2.43 -12.98 7.36
N ALA A 46 -1.37 -12.23 7.09
CA ALA A 46 -0.28 -12.63 6.23
C ALA A 46 1.09 -12.16 6.75
N PRO A 47 2.20 -12.83 6.41
CA PRO A 47 3.53 -12.30 6.68
C PRO A 47 3.90 -11.20 5.69
N CYS A 48 4.59 -10.17 6.17
CA CYS A 48 5.19 -9.17 5.30
C CYS A 48 6.37 -9.77 4.54
N ARG A 49 6.41 -9.59 3.22
CA ARG A 49 7.41 -10.21 2.35
C ARG A 49 8.70 -9.40 2.15
N PHE A 50 8.79 -8.15 2.64
CA PHE A 50 9.86 -7.25 2.24
C PHE A 50 11.21 -7.51 2.91
N CYS A 51 11.22 -7.87 4.18
CA CYS A 51 12.48 -8.05 4.91
C CYS A 51 12.35 -9.11 6.01
N GLY A 52 13.48 -9.48 6.59
CA GLY A 52 13.56 -10.51 7.63
C GLY A 52 13.05 -10.11 9.02
N THR A 53 12.47 -8.92 9.19
CA THR A 53 11.89 -8.50 10.48
C THR A 53 10.74 -9.40 10.92
N GLY A 54 10.02 -9.99 9.95
CA GLY A 54 8.93 -10.94 10.25
C GLY A 54 7.63 -10.26 10.71
N CYS A 55 7.38 -9.03 10.27
CA CYS A 55 6.13 -8.34 10.58
C CYS A 55 4.91 -9.13 10.08
N SER A 56 3.86 -9.19 10.92
CA SER A 56 2.55 -9.68 10.53
C SER A 56 1.67 -8.53 10.04
N VAL A 57 0.97 -8.74 8.93
CA VAL A 57 0.04 -7.78 8.35
C VAL A 57 -1.38 -8.35 8.34
N MET A 58 -2.34 -7.47 8.52
CA MET A 58 -3.74 -7.74 8.26
C MET A 58 -4.06 -7.22 6.86
N VAL A 59 -4.61 -8.07 6.03
CA VAL A 59 -4.96 -7.79 4.64
C VAL A 59 -6.47 -7.71 4.54
N GLY A 60 -6.98 -6.55 4.15
CA GLY A 60 -8.41 -6.30 3.94
C GLY A 60 -8.80 -6.58 2.49
N VAL A 61 -9.72 -7.51 2.30
CA VAL A 61 -10.20 -7.97 0.99
C VAL A 61 -11.64 -7.54 0.78
N LYS A 62 -11.95 -7.06 -0.42
CA LYS A 62 -13.30 -6.78 -0.88
C LYS A 62 -13.43 -7.17 -2.36
N ASN A 63 -14.46 -7.95 -2.69
CA ASN A 63 -14.68 -8.42 -4.06
C ASN A 63 -13.43 -9.10 -4.65
N GLU A 64 -12.81 -10.01 -3.91
CA GLU A 64 -11.62 -10.76 -4.29
C GLU A 64 -10.36 -9.88 -4.55
N LYS A 65 -10.39 -8.62 -4.13
CA LYS A 65 -9.25 -7.70 -4.26
C LYS A 65 -8.78 -7.20 -2.91
N ILE A 66 -7.46 -7.12 -2.75
CA ILE A 66 -6.83 -6.47 -1.61
C ILE A 66 -7.03 -4.96 -1.76
N VAL A 67 -7.76 -4.37 -0.83
CA VAL A 67 -8.07 -2.94 -0.83
C VAL A 67 -7.44 -2.20 0.34
N ALA A 68 -7.01 -2.91 1.38
CA ALA A 68 -6.39 -2.31 2.55
C ALA A 68 -5.33 -3.23 3.15
N VAL A 69 -4.33 -2.64 3.81
CA VAL A 69 -3.31 -3.34 4.61
C VAL A 69 -3.02 -2.54 5.87
N LYS A 70 -2.96 -3.23 7.00
CA LYS A 70 -2.54 -2.64 8.28
C LYS A 70 -1.66 -3.62 9.06
N GLY A 71 -0.93 -3.13 10.06
CA GLY A 71 -0.17 -4.00 10.97
C GLY A 71 -1.09 -4.85 11.83
N ASP A 72 -0.67 -6.06 12.13
CA ASP A 72 -1.38 -6.95 13.06
C ASP A 72 -1.12 -6.51 14.50
N PRO A 73 -2.14 -6.03 15.25
CA PRO A 73 -1.95 -5.60 16.64
C PRO A 73 -1.63 -6.75 17.60
N LYS A 74 -1.89 -7.99 17.19
CA LYS A 74 -1.60 -9.19 17.97
C LYS A 74 -0.20 -9.78 17.70
N SER A 75 0.53 -9.19 16.73
CA SER A 75 1.89 -9.62 16.41
C SER A 75 2.87 -9.17 17.49
N SER A 76 3.67 -10.08 18.01
CA SER A 76 4.76 -9.77 18.96
C SER A 76 5.89 -8.94 18.31
N VAL A 77 6.02 -8.97 16.99
CA VAL A 77 7.09 -8.31 16.25
C VAL A 77 6.77 -6.84 15.97
N ASN A 78 5.62 -6.55 15.39
CA ASN A 78 5.31 -5.21 14.92
C ASN A 78 4.13 -4.53 15.64
N GLN A 79 3.40 -5.24 16.51
CA GLN A 79 2.38 -4.68 17.43
C GLN A 79 1.45 -3.66 16.76
N GLY A 80 0.94 -3.97 15.58
CA GLY A 80 0.04 -3.11 14.82
C GLY A 80 0.71 -2.04 13.96
N THR A 81 2.04 -1.87 14.04
CA THR A 81 2.76 -0.88 13.22
C THR A 81 3.27 -1.50 11.92
N LEU A 82 3.40 -0.68 10.88
CA LEU A 82 4.05 -1.03 9.62
C LEU A 82 4.98 0.10 9.17
N CYS A 83 6.07 -0.26 8.51
CA CYS A 83 6.88 0.70 7.78
C CYS A 83 6.27 1.01 6.40
N ALA A 84 6.77 2.02 5.72
CA ALA A 84 6.30 2.42 4.39
C ALA A 84 6.26 1.26 3.37
N LYS A 85 7.23 0.34 3.44
CA LYS A 85 7.25 -0.86 2.58
C LYS A 85 6.06 -1.77 2.84
N GLY A 86 5.72 -2.00 4.12
CA GLY A 86 4.57 -2.83 4.49
C GLY A 86 3.24 -2.27 3.97
N TYR A 87 3.05 -0.96 4.04
CA TYR A 87 1.88 -0.30 3.47
C TYR A 87 1.83 -0.36 1.94
N SER A 88 2.96 -0.56 1.28
CA SER A 88 3.05 -0.66 -0.19
C SER A 88 2.77 -2.06 -0.75
N LEU A 89 2.49 -3.05 0.10
CA LEU A 89 2.22 -4.44 -0.34
C LEU A 89 1.14 -4.57 -1.43
N PRO A 90 -0.02 -3.87 -1.35
CA PRO A 90 -1.05 -3.99 -2.38
C PRO A 90 -0.58 -3.51 -3.77
N PHE A 91 0.27 -2.49 -3.82
CA PHE A 91 0.77 -1.96 -5.10
C PHE A 91 1.64 -2.96 -5.85
N ILE A 92 2.41 -3.80 -5.13
CA ILE A 92 3.21 -4.87 -5.75
C ILE A 92 2.29 -5.95 -6.34
N GLN A 93 1.18 -6.24 -5.67
CA GLN A 93 0.25 -7.27 -6.13
C GLN A 93 -0.46 -6.88 -7.43
N TYR A 94 -0.70 -5.59 -7.62
CA TYR A 94 -1.45 -5.05 -8.77
C TYR A 94 -0.58 -4.22 -9.72
N GLY A 95 0.75 -4.32 -9.63
CA GLY A 95 1.67 -3.68 -10.56
C GLY A 95 1.44 -4.15 -12.00
N GLN A 96 1.47 -3.24 -12.96
CA GLN A 96 1.26 -3.57 -14.37
C GLN A 96 2.36 -4.47 -14.95
N ASP A 97 3.55 -4.40 -14.34
CA ASP A 97 4.74 -5.20 -14.68
C ASP A 97 4.83 -6.51 -13.91
N ARG A 98 3.80 -6.85 -13.11
CA ARG A 98 3.79 -8.10 -12.36
C ARG A 98 3.69 -9.29 -13.29
N LEU A 99 4.70 -10.16 -13.23
CA LEU A 99 4.71 -11.42 -13.98
C LEU A 99 3.65 -12.37 -13.40
N THR A 100 2.80 -12.89 -14.28
CA THR A 100 1.76 -13.89 -13.96
C THR A 100 2.07 -15.27 -14.53
N ARG A 101 3.10 -15.34 -15.39
CA ARG A 101 3.60 -16.58 -16.00
C ARG A 101 5.11 -16.66 -15.86
N PRO A 102 5.70 -17.86 -15.82
CA PRO A 102 7.14 -18.02 -15.86
C PRO A 102 7.71 -17.52 -17.18
N LEU A 103 8.91 -16.97 -17.13
CA LEU A 103 9.67 -16.57 -18.31
C LEU A 103 10.94 -17.42 -18.39
N ILE A 104 11.19 -18.00 -19.54
CA ILE A 104 12.38 -18.79 -19.87
C ILE A 104 13.16 -18.08 -20.97
N ARG A 105 14.49 -18.07 -20.87
CA ARG A 105 15.33 -17.60 -21.98
C ARG A 105 15.38 -18.64 -23.09
N LYS A 106 14.95 -18.24 -24.29
CA LYS A 106 14.93 -19.10 -25.45
C LYS A 106 15.56 -18.42 -26.67
N ALA A 107 16.28 -19.22 -27.47
CA ALA A 107 16.68 -18.86 -28.81
C ALA A 107 16.13 -19.96 -29.76
N ASN A 108 15.43 -19.58 -30.82
CA ASN A 108 14.77 -20.50 -31.76
C ASN A 108 13.88 -21.57 -31.07
N GLY A 109 13.19 -21.19 -30.01
CA GLY A 109 12.28 -22.09 -29.27
C GLY A 109 12.95 -23.02 -28.25
N VAL A 110 14.28 -23.05 -28.18
CA VAL A 110 15.05 -23.89 -27.26
C VAL A 110 15.68 -23.02 -26.17
N TYR A 111 15.84 -23.59 -24.97
CA TYR A 111 16.51 -22.92 -23.87
C TYR A 111 17.93 -22.49 -24.26
N ASP A 112 18.21 -21.19 -24.07
CA ASP A 112 19.56 -20.62 -24.26
C ASP A 112 19.77 -19.51 -23.24
N LYS A 113 20.89 -19.55 -22.49
CA LYS A 113 21.26 -18.51 -21.49
C LYS A 113 21.31 -17.09 -22.06
N LYS A 114 21.62 -16.96 -23.35
CA LYS A 114 21.70 -15.67 -24.06
C LYS A 114 20.42 -15.31 -24.82
N GLY A 115 19.42 -16.22 -24.81
CA GLY A 115 18.14 -16.02 -25.47
C GLY A 115 17.29 -14.95 -24.84
N GLU A 116 16.23 -14.55 -25.53
CA GLU A 116 15.24 -13.59 -25.01
C GLU A 116 14.29 -14.27 -24.03
N LEU A 117 13.79 -13.48 -23.05
CA LEU A 117 12.77 -13.96 -22.11
C LEU A 117 11.46 -14.17 -22.85
N THR A 118 10.98 -15.41 -22.87
CA THR A 118 9.76 -15.84 -23.54
C THR A 118 8.83 -16.50 -22.52
N GLU A 119 7.53 -16.25 -22.61
CA GLU A 119 6.55 -16.92 -21.75
C GLU A 119 6.59 -18.43 -21.92
N ALA A 120 6.45 -19.14 -20.81
CA ALA A 120 6.44 -20.58 -20.75
C ALA A 120 5.32 -21.08 -19.82
N SER A 121 4.98 -22.35 -19.90
CA SER A 121 4.13 -23.01 -18.91
C SER A 121 4.90 -23.29 -17.62
N TRP A 122 4.18 -23.51 -16.51
CA TRP A 122 4.80 -23.91 -15.26
C TRP A 122 5.48 -25.28 -15.38
N ASP A 123 4.88 -26.22 -16.12
CA ASP A 123 5.44 -27.56 -16.35
C ASP A 123 6.77 -27.44 -17.08
N GLU A 124 6.81 -26.71 -18.20
CA GLU A 124 8.05 -26.48 -18.96
C GLU A 124 9.14 -25.82 -18.10
N ALA A 125 8.77 -24.85 -17.27
CA ALA A 125 9.72 -24.16 -16.40
C ALA A 125 10.28 -25.10 -15.32
N MET A 126 9.43 -25.92 -14.72
CA MET A 126 9.83 -26.87 -13.68
C MET A 126 10.67 -28.02 -14.25
N ASP A 127 10.29 -28.55 -15.39
CA ASP A 127 11.06 -29.61 -16.09
C ASP A 127 12.47 -29.12 -16.40
N LEU A 128 12.60 -27.91 -16.91
CA LEU A 128 13.91 -27.31 -17.17
C LEU A 128 14.77 -27.15 -15.91
N ILE A 129 14.17 -26.81 -14.76
CA ILE A 129 14.90 -26.70 -13.48
C ILE A 129 15.36 -28.08 -13.00
N VAL A 130 14.52 -29.09 -13.14
CA VAL A 130 14.84 -30.48 -12.72
C VAL A 130 15.92 -31.09 -13.57
N GLU A 131 15.94 -30.76 -14.87
CA GLU A 131 16.94 -31.28 -15.84
C GLU A 131 18.35 -30.67 -15.63
N LYS A 132 18.48 -29.51 -15.00
CA LYS A 132 19.73 -28.74 -14.75
C LYS A 132 20.33 -29.05 -13.40
#